data_885696d42e5c2a147a64c8e3fa3479db
#
_entry.id   885696d42e5c2a147a64c8e3fa3479db
#
_cell.length_a   1.000
_cell.length_b   1.000
_cell.length_c   1.000
_cell.angle_alpha   90.00
_cell.angle_beta   90.00
_cell.angle_gamma   90.00
#
_symmetry.space_group_name_H-M   'P 1'
#
loop_
_entity.id
_entity.type
_entity.pdbx_description
1 polymer ?
#
loop_
_entity_poly.entity_id
_entity_poly.type
_entity_poly.pdbx_seq_one_letter_code
_entity_poly.pdbx_strand_id
1 'polypeptide(L)'
;MSKPISPVKNRPWLPELSILFGLMLLTTLIFWNTNLDLNVAQYFYEPANPLTPWPESQNSLWKFFYHAAPLFTGLILLGSIGILMFVRKPSREHHRLRLYSVYLLLLVIFGPGFIINGVFKGYWGRPRPGDTIELGGTQKYIPPLKMGQSQEYKSFPAGHASVGFVFVGFFFILRRRRKYLARAALVFSTLFGLLIGAGRIVEGGHYLSDVLWAGFLTFLTASLLYHFVMKFPVREDRIENSEHIDIPPLGLKRSFGYLSLFTAMVIASLLASPITAKTDQKIKIAAANHFPVVNYHLDEGNVVLKLVDDPAILMSIKGSALGFGLPTNKVNAVLENHKNIISGVLEHKGIFTELVSNYVIKINLDKISSFNLQNLKGTITVANKLTSQQRARLHLNLVNGKISWTR
;
A
#
# COMPACT_ATOMS: atom_id res chain seq x y z
N MET A 1 -59.92 -4.58 -4.86
CA MET A 1 -59.44 -3.54 -3.96
C MET A 1 -58.11 -4.00 -3.38
N SER A 2 -57.03 -3.51 -3.92
CA SER A 2 -55.66 -3.78 -3.40
C SER A 2 -55.44 -2.96 -2.15
N LYS A 3 -55.09 -3.61 -1.02
CA LYS A 3 -54.67 -2.91 0.19
C LYS A 3 -53.50 -1.97 -0.12
N PRO A 4 -53.56 -0.70 0.31
CA PRO A 4 -52.41 0.17 0.17
C PRO A 4 -51.25 -0.39 0.99
N ILE A 5 -50.11 -0.59 0.33
CA ILE A 5 -48.85 -0.96 0.98
C ILE A 5 -48.48 0.22 1.88
N SER A 6 -48.61 0.02 3.18
CA SER A 6 -48.15 1.02 4.16
C SER A 6 -46.65 1.28 3.92
N PRO A 7 -46.20 2.52 3.83
CA PRO A 7 -44.79 2.82 3.68
C PRO A 7 -44.05 2.32 4.94
N VAL A 8 -43.27 1.26 4.77
CA VAL A 8 -42.43 0.72 5.84
C VAL A 8 -41.45 1.82 6.27
N LYS A 9 -41.75 2.45 7.41
CA LYS A 9 -41.00 3.54 8.04
C LYS A 9 -39.65 3.09 8.63
N ASN A 10 -39.20 1.88 8.40
CA ASN A 10 -37.91 1.39 8.84
C ASN A 10 -36.82 1.83 7.86
N ARG A 11 -36.03 2.79 8.30
CA ARG A 11 -34.81 3.25 7.61
C ARG A 11 -33.60 2.47 8.16
N PRO A 12 -33.34 1.24 7.73
CA PRO A 12 -32.31 0.36 8.30
C PRO A 12 -30.89 0.92 8.15
N TRP A 13 -30.70 1.87 7.23
CA TRP A 13 -29.44 2.58 7.02
C TRP A 13 -29.12 3.58 8.14
N LEU A 14 -30.13 4.11 8.84
CA LEU A 14 -29.90 5.17 9.84
C LEU A 14 -29.06 4.68 11.03
N PRO A 15 -29.41 3.58 11.74
CA PRO A 15 -28.56 3.09 12.83
C PRO A 15 -27.17 2.67 12.35
N GLU A 16 -27.03 2.11 11.15
CA GLU A 16 -25.75 1.70 10.59
C GLU A 16 -24.83 2.90 10.39
N LEU A 17 -25.33 3.95 9.74
CA LEU A 17 -24.55 5.16 9.49
C LEU A 17 -24.30 5.93 10.79
N SER A 18 -25.26 5.96 11.72
CA SER A 18 -25.05 6.60 13.03
C SER A 18 -23.95 5.94 13.83
N ILE A 19 -23.93 4.60 13.88
CA ILE A 19 -22.84 3.84 14.54
C ILE A 19 -21.52 4.10 13.83
N LEU A 20 -21.49 4.03 12.50
CA LEU A 20 -20.28 4.26 11.72
C LEU A 20 -19.71 5.66 11.97
N PHE A 21 -20.53 6.72 11.87
CA PHE A 21 -20.09 8.09 12.13
C PHE A 21 -19.68 8.31 13.60
N GLY A 22 -20.35 7.66 14.52
CA GLY A 22 -19.95 7.65 15.93
C GLY A 22 -18.56 7.03 16.14
N LEU A 23 -18.28 5.90 15.49
CA LEU A 23 -16.96 5.27 15.54
C LEU A 23 -15.89 6.12 14.83
N MET A 24 -16.20 6.73 13.69
CA MET A 24 -15.29 7.64 13.01
C MET A 24 -14.93 8.84 13.89
N LEU A 25 -15.92 9.45 14.53
CA LEU A 25 -15.72 10.57 15.44
C LEU A 25 -14.89 10.17 16.67
N LEU A 26 -15.28 9.09 17.34
CA LEU A 26 -14.56 8.57 18.51
C LEU A 26 -13.10 8.26 18.18
N THR A 27 -12.87 7.55 17.09
CA THR A 27 -11.51 7.22 16.61
C THR A 27 -10.70 8.49 16.35
N THR A 28 -11.30 9.47 15.67
CA THR A 28 -10.61 10.74 15.39
C THR A 28 -10.23 11.46 16.68
N LEU A 29 -11.15 11.57 17.64
CA LEU A 29 -10.89 12.22 18.93
C LEU A 29 -9.77 11.51 19.71
N ILE A 30 -9.75 10.17 19.72
CA ILE A 30 -8.68 9.40 20.36
C ILE A 30 -7.33 9.75 19.76
N PHE A 31 -7.17 9.65 18.43
CA PHE A 31 -5.89 9.89 17.76
C PHE A 31 -5.46 11.36 17.74
N TRP A 32 -6.39 12.30 17.94
CA TRP A 32 -6.06 13.73 18.04
C TRP A 32 -5.58 14.13 19.44
N ASN A 33 -6.00 13.38 20.47
CA ASN A 33 -5.69 13.70 21.86
C ASN A 33 -4.68 12.72 22.49
N THR A 34 -4.19 11.73 21.72
CA THR A 34 -3.22 10.75 22.21
C THR A 34 -2.11 10.53 21.19
N ASN A 35 -1.00 9.98 21.65
CA ASN A 35 0.11 9.54 20.79
C ASN A 35 -0.05 8.07 20.32
N LEU A 36 -1.29 7.55 20.27
CA LEU A 36 -1.53 6.12 20.01
C LEU A 36 -0.92 5.65 18.69
N ASP A 37 -1.03 6.45 17.61
CA ASP A 37 -0.41 6.12 16.31
C ASP A 37 1.11 5.97 16.42
N LEU A 38 1.76 6.92 17.09
CA LEU A 38 3.22 6.91 17.28
C LEU A 38 3.64 5.75 18.19
N ASN A 39 2.94 5.52 19.29
CA ASN A 39 3.26 4.45 20.23
C ASN A 39 3.15 3.07 19.57
N VAL A 40 2.09 2.84 18.78
CA VAL A 40 1.94 1.57 18.03
C VAL A 40 3.03 1.42 16.98
N ALA A 41 3.36 2.48 16.25
CA ALA A 41 4.41 2.42 15.24
C ALA A 41 5.80 2.22 15.89
N GLN A 42 6.07 2.88 17.00
CA GLN A 42 7.34 2.81 17.74
C GLN A 42 7.60 1.40 18.29
N TYR A 43 6.55 0.63 18.63
CA TYR A 43 6.68 -0.74 19.09
C TYR A 43 7.37 -1.64 18.05
N PHE A 44 7.23 -1.35 16.76
CA PHE A 44 7.81 -2.11 15.65
C PHE A 44 9.08 -1.47 15.07
N TYR A 45 9.50 -0.31 15.60
CA TYR A 45 10.65 0.44 15.11
C TYR A 45 11.90 0.18 15.94
N GLU A 46 12.98 -0.28 15.31
CA GLU A 46 14.29 -0.53 15.93
C GLU A 46 15.36 0.44 15.39
N PRO A 47 15.58 1.59 16.04
CA PRO A 47 16.55 2.58 15.56
C PRO A 47 17.99 2.05 15.55
N ALA A 48 18.32 1.07 16.40
CA ALA A 48 19.65 0.46 16.45
C ALA A 48 19.97 -0.42 15.25
N ASN A 49 18.95 -0.82 14.45
CA ASN A 49 19.11 -1.67 13.28
C ASN A 49 18.89 -0.87 11.97
N PRO A 50 19.88 -0.14 11.49
CA PRO A 50 19.72 0.71 10.31
C PRO A 50 19.50 -0.06 8.99
N LEU A 51 19.80 -1.36 8.96
CA LEU A 51 19.51 -2.22 7.80
C LEU A 51 18.04 -2.55 7.68
N THR A 52 17.40 -2.75 8.81
CA THR A 52 16.00 -3.12 8.91
C THR A 52 15.39 -2.40 10.09
N PRO A 53 15.14 -1.06 9.98
CA PRO A 53 14.54 -0.31 11.08
C PRO A 53 13.13 -0.81 11.43
N TRP A 54 12.57 -1.66 10.58
CA TRP A 54 11.30 -2.35 10.76
C TRP A 54 11.51 -3.86 10.60
N PRO A 55 12.11 -4.57 11.59
CA PRO A 55 12.57 -5.96 11.43
C PRO A 55 11.42 -6.93 11.15
N GLU A 56 10.26 -6.72 11.74
CA GLU A 56 9.06 -7.54 11.51
C GLU A 56 8.56 -7.50 10.06
N SER A 57 8.95 -6.50 9.27
CA SER A 57 8.64 -6.45 7.84
C SER A 57 9.19 -7.66 7.06
N GLN A 58 10.20 -8.32 7.59
CA GLN A 58 10.82 -9.48 6.98
C GLN A 58 10.08 -10.80 7.28
N ASN A 59 9.14 -10.79 8.21
CA ASN A 59 8.35 -11.94 8.61
C ASN A 59 7.45 -12.42 7.44
N SER A 60 7.49 -13.72 7.16
CA SER A 60 6.75 -14.35 6.06
C SER A 60 5.24 -14.18 6.17
N LEU A 61 4.70 -14.11 7.40
CA LEU A 61 3.27 -13.89 7.64
C LEU A 61 2.79 -12.56 7.06
N TRP A 62 3.51 -11.48 7.36
CA TRP A 62 3.14 -10.14 6.86
C TRP A 62 3.32 -10.02 5.35
N LYS A 63 4.38 -10.62 4.81
CA LYS A 63 4.59 -10.72 3.36
C LYS A 63 3.45 -11.46 2.68
N PHE A 64 2.97 -12.56 3.27
CA PHE A 64 1.82 -13.27 2.73
C PHE A 64 0.59 -12.37 2.62
N PHE A 65 0.20 -11.66 3.69
CA PHE A 65 -0.96 -10.76 3.65
C PHE A 65 -0.77 -9.59 2.69
N TYR A 66 0.44 -9.08 2.58
CA TYR A 66 0.78 -8.04 1.63
C TYR A 66 0.54 -8.49 0.17
N HIS A 67 0.97 -9.70 -0.19
CA HIS A 67 0.80 -10.27 -1.52
C HIS A 67 -0.63 -10.79 -1.77
N ALA A 68 -1.30 -11.27 -0.74
CA ALA A 68 -2.64 -11.83 -0.85
C ALA A 68 -3.71 -10.78 -1.17
N ALA A 69 -3.56 -9.54 -0.67
CA ALA A 69 -4.56 -8.50 -0.83
C ALA A 69 -4.96 -8.23 -2.30
N PRO A 70 -4.02 -7.94 -3.23
CA PRO A 70 -4.35 -7.73 -4.64
C PRO A 70 -4.95 -8.97 -5.31
N LEU A 71 -4.46 -10.17 -4.94
CA LEU A 71 -4.97 -11.43 -5.49
C LEU A 71 -6.45 -11.64 -5.18
N PHE A 72 -6.85 -11.48 -3.91
CA PHE A 72 -8.24 -11.65 -3.52
C PHE A 72 -9.17 -10.61 -4.15
N THR A 73 -8.73 -9.37 -4.28
CA THR A 73 -9.50 -8.34 -4.99
C THR A 73 -9.63 -8.69 -6.47
N GLY A 74 -8.55 -9.14 -7.09
CA GLY A 74 -8.56 -9.62 -8.47
C GLY A 74 -9.58 -10.74 -8.69
N LEU A 75 -9.67 -11.70 -7.75
CA LEU A 75 -10.67 -12.79 -7.82
C LEU A 75 -12.10 -12.27 -7.71
N ILE A 76 -12.39 -11.29 -6.85
CA ILE A 76 -13.72 -10.67 -6.77
C ILE A 76 -14.08 -10.00 -8.10
N LEU A 77 -13.15 -9.25 -8.67
CA LEU A 77 -13.34 -8.53 -9.92
C LEU A 77 -13.56 -9.49 -11.10
N LEU A 78 -12.65 -10.46 -11.27
CA LEU A 78 -12.71 -11.44 -12.35
C LEU A 78 -13.97 -12.31 -12.24
N GLY A 79 -14.30 -12.79 -11.03
CA GLY A 79 -15.50 -13.56 -10.77
C GLY A 79 -16.78 -12.76 -11.08
N SER A 80 -16.81 -11.48 -10.67
CA SER A 80 -17.95 -10.60 -10.94
C SER A 80 -18.13 -10.33 -12.43
N ILE A 81 -17.04 -10.06 -13.17
CA ILE A 81 -17.08 -9.86 -14.62
C ILE A 81 -17.49 -11.17 -15.32
N GLY A 82 -16.92 -12.32 -14.91
CA GLY A 82 -17.29 -13.62 -15.43
C GLY A 82 -18.78 -13.91 -15.27
N ILE A 83 -19.37 -13.65 -14.10
CA ILE A 83 -20.81 -13.78 -13.87
C ILE A 83 -21.60 -12.86 -14.84
N LEU A 84 -21.20 -11.62 -15.01
CA LEU A 84 -21.88 -10.69 -15.91
C LEU A 84 -21.79 -11.10 -17.38
N MET A 85 -20.70 -11.76 -17.79
CA MET A 85 -20.52 -12.23 -19.17
C MET A 85 -21.25 -13.55 -19.45
N PHE A 86 -21.15 -14.52 -18.56
CA PHE A 86 -21.54 -15.91 -18.83
C PHE A 86 -22.85 -16.34 -18.18
N VAL A 87 -23.26 -15.75 -17.05
CA VAL A 87 -24.52 -16.13 -16.37
C VAL A 87 -25.68 -15.37 -16.98
N ARG A 88 -26.41 -16.05 -17.92
CA ARG A 88 -27.44 -15.40 -18.76
C ARG A 88 -28.79 -16.07 -18.79
N LYS A 89 -28.95 -17.21 -18.11
CA LYS A 89 -30.26 -17.87 -18.05
C LYS A 89 -31.29 -16.97 -17.36
N PRO A 90 -32.52 -16.83 -17.89
CA PRO A 90 -33.55 -15.99 -17.29
C PRO A 90 -34.13 -16.69 -16.05
N SER A 91 -33.49 -16.50 -14.92
CA SER A 91 -33.93 -16.98 -13.62
C SER A 91 -33.69 -15.95 -12.53
N ARG A 92 -34.49 -15.99 -11.47
CA ARG A 92 -34.31 -15.06 -10.30
C ARG A 92 -32.95 -15.14 -9.70
N GLU A 93 -32.35 -16.33 -9.56
CA GLU A 93 -31.02 -16.51 -8.98
C GLU A 93 -29.92 -15.94 -9.88
N HIS A 94 -29.99 -16.14 -11.21
CA HIS A 94 -29.02 -15.54 -12.12
C HIS A 94 -29.11 -14.01 -12.15
N HIS A 95 -30.34 -13.47 -12.07
CA HIS A 95 -30.51 -12.02 -11.99
C HIS A 95 -29.92 -11.43 -10.70
N ARG A 96 -30.10 -12.13 -9.56
CA ARG A 96 -29.45 -11.75 -8.29
C ARG A 96 -27.94 -11.83 -8.37
N LEU A 97 -27.38 -12.92 -8.89
CA LEU A 97 -25.93 -13.05 -9.05
C LEU A 97 -25.37 -11.89 -9.86
N ARG A 98 -26.04 -11.48 -10.93
CA ARG A 98 -25.65 -10.32 -11.73
C ARG A 98 -25.74 -9.00 -10.94
N LEU A 99 -26.81 -8.81 -10.17
CA LEU A 99 -26.98 -7.65 -9.29
C LEU A 99 -25.85 -7.59 -8.25
N TYR A 100 -25.51 -8.72 -7.63
CA TYR A 100 -24.43 -8.85 -6.65
C TYR A 100 -23.07 -8.54 -7.27
N SER A 101 -22.82 -9.05 -8.47
CA SER A 101 -21.58 -8.80 -9.22
C SER A 101 -21.41 -7.31 -9.55
N VAL A 102 -22.46 -6.63 -10.02
CA VAL A 102 -22.42 -5.18 -10.27
C VAL A 102 -22.10 -4.42 -8.98
N TYR A 103 -22.72 -4.81 -7.86
CA TYR A 103 -22.47 -4.17 -6.57
C TYR A 103 -21.01 -4.33 -6.12
N LEU A 104 -20.46 -5.54 -6.20
CA LEU A 104 -19.06 -5.81 -5.81
C LEU A 104 -18.07 -5.05 -6.71
N LEU A 105 -18.34 -4.99 -8.02
CA LEU A 105 -17.52 -4.19 -8.95
C LEU A 105 -17.54 -2.71 -8.57
N LEU A 106 -18.73 -2.15 -8.36
CA LEU A 106 -18.85 -0.74 -7.96
C LEU A 106 -18.18 -0.47 -6.62
N LEU A 107 -18.28 -1.40 -5.66
CA LEU A 107 -17.62 -1.26 -4.36
C LEU A 107 -16.09 -1.21 -4.50
N VAL A 108 -15.49 -2.09 -5.28
CA VAL A 108 -14.04 -2.07 -5.51
C VAL A 108 -13.60 -0.81 -6.24
N ILE A 109 -14.35 -0.41 -7.28
CA ILE A 109 -14.03 0.78 -8.08
C ILE A 109 -14.14 2.05 -7.23
N PHE A 110 -15.25 2.23 -6.52
CA PHE A 110 -15.49 3.48 -5.77
C PHE A 110 -14.83 3.47 -4.39
N GLY A 111 -14.77 2.37 -3.67
CA GLY A 111 -14.16 2.31 -2.34
C GLY A 111 -12.62 2.39 -2.42
N PRO A 112 -11.93 1.27 -2.56
CA PRO A 112 -10.46 1.27 -2.68
C PRO A 112 -9.94 2.06 -3.86
N GLY A 113 -10.58 1.96 -5.03
CA GLY A 113 -10.11 2.61 -6.25
C GLY A 113 -10.21 4.13 -6.18
N PHE A 114 -11.42 4.67 -6.26
CA PHE A 114 -11.63 6.10 -6.40
C PHE A 114 -11.48 6.87 -5.08
N ILE A 115 -12.25 6.51 -4.04
CA ILE A 115 -12.26 7.29 -2.79
C ILE A 115 -10.90 7.19 -2.10
N ILE A 116 -10.41 5.98 -1.83
CA ILE A 116 -9.21 5.80 -1.02
C ILE A 116 -7.95 6.15 -1.80
N ASN A 117 -7.70 5.51 -2.96
CA ASN A 117 -6.47 5.73 -3.71
C ASN A 117 -6.53 6.95 -4.64
N GLY A 118 -7.67 7.26 -5.24
CA GLY A 118 -7.83 8.41 -6.14
C GLY A 118 -7.91 9.74 -5.39
N VAL A 119 -8.86 9.85 -4.44
CA VAL A 119 -9.11 11.12 -3.75
C VAL A 119 -8.18 11.30 -2.56
N PHE A 120 -8.32 10.47 -1.53
CA PHE A 120 -7.58 10.71 -0.29
C PHE A 120 -6.07 10.58 -0.46
N LYS A 121 -5.59 9.48 -1.03
CA LYS A 121 -4.16 9.22 -1.17
C LYS A 121 -3.45 10.21 -2.12
N GLY A 122 -4.19 10.76 -3.07
CA GLY A 122 -3.67 11.75 -4.02
C GLY A 122 -3.48 13.15 -3.42
N TYR A 123 -4.32 13.54 -2.43
CA TYR A 123 -4.41 14.92 -1.96
C TYR A 123 -4.11 15.13 -0.47
N TRP A 124 -4.07 14.06 0.35
CA TRP A 124 -4.01 14.22 1.81
C TRP A 124 -2.62 14.58 2.33
N GLY A 125 -1.56 14.09 1.72
CA GLY A 125 -0.18 14.48 2.02
C GLY A 125 0.32 14.06 3.41
N ARG A 126 -0.25 13.04 4.06
CA ARG A 126 0.17 12.57 5.39
C ARG A 126 1.48 11.79 5.30
N PRO A 127 2.55 12.16 6.06
CA PRO A 127 3.77 11.36 6.15
C PRO A 127 3.51 9.96 6.72
N ARG A 128 4.29 8.98 6.30
CA ARG A 128 4.26 7.62 6.85
C ARG A 128 5.04 7.56 8.17
N PRO A 129 4.85 6.51 8.97
CA PRO A 129 5.68 6.30 10.16
C PRO A 129 7.17 6.43 9.89
N GLY A 130 7.70 5.76 8.87
CA GLY A 130 9.11 5.82 8.50
C GLY A 130 9.60 7.20 8.01
N ASP A 131 8.69 8.12 7.67
CA ASP A 131 9.04 9.48 7.24
C ASP A 131 9.07 10.48 8.43
N THR A 132 8.56 10.10 9.62
CA THR A 132 8.41 11.01 10.75
C THR A 132 9.67 11.10 11.62
N ILE A 133 9.88 12.28 12.20
CA ILE A 133 11.04 12.59 13.04
C ILE A 133 11.16 11.63 14.21
N GLU A 134 10.03 11.30 14.82
CA GLU A 134 9.93 10.39 15.96
C GLU A 134 10.41 8.97 15.65
N LEU A 135 10.37 8.61 14.36
CA LEU A 135 10.72 7.28 13.87
C LEU A 135 11.88 7.32 12.84
N GLY A 136 12.78 8.28 13.00
CA GLY A 136 14.01 8.39 12.23
C GLY A 136 13.90 9.11 10.88
N GLY A 137 12.73 9.63 10.53
CA GLY A 137 12.50 10.42 9.31
C GLY A 137 12.76 11.91 9.48
N THR A 138 12.13 12.72 8.61
CA THR A 138 12.35 14.17 8.53
C THR A 138 11.11 15.01 8.70
N GLN A 139 9.93 14.39 8.70
CA GLN A 139 8.63 15.06 8.73
C GLN A 139 8.02 15.04 10.12
N LYS A 140 7.24 16.06 10.46
CA LYS A 140 6.45 16.04 11.70
C LYS A 140 5.28 15.07 11.57
N TYR A 141 4.95 14.37 12.65
CA TYR A 141 3.73 13.58 12.73
C TYR A 141 2.49 14.45 12.49
N ILE A 142 1.56 13.94 11.68
CA ILE A 142 0.27 14.58 11.40
C ILE A 142 -0.84 13.60 11.77
N PRO A 143 -1.78 13.95 12.68
CA PRO A 143 -2.88 13.06 13.05
C PRO A 143 -3.86 12.84 11.88
N PRO A 144 -4.72 11.80 11.94
CA PRO A 144 -5.68 11.49 10.89
C PRO A 144 -6.59 12.70 10.60
N LEU A 145 -7.08 12.79 9.36
CA LEU A 145 -7.92 13.89 8.82
C LEU A 145 -7.26 15.28 8.77
N LYS A 146 -6.07 15.48 9.28
CA LYS A 146 -5.30 16.70 9.00
C LYS A 146 -4.49 16.52 7.72
N MET A 147 -4.56 17.48 6.82
CA MET A 147 -3.81 17.48 5.57
C MET A 147 -2.35 17.84 5.82
N GLY A 148 -1.45 17.16 5.13
CA GLY A 148 -0.03 17.48 5.11
C GLY A 148 0.30 18.64 4.18
N GLN A 149 1.54 19.12 4.28
CA GLN A 149 2.03 20.25 3.46
C GLN A 149 2.48 19.84 2.05
N SER A 150 2.83 18.56 1.85
CA SER A 150 3.29 18.04 0.57
C SER A 150 2.44 16.83 0.13
N GLN A 151 2.03 16.84 -1.13
CA GLN A 151 1.28 15.72 -1.73
C GLN A 151 2.15 14.49 -2.05
N GLU A 152 3.45 14.55 -1.83
CA GLU A 152 4.36 13.42 -2.01
C GLU A 152 4.11 12.30 -0.99
N TYR A 153 3.63 12.68 0.21
CA TYR A 153 3.36 11.72 1.28
C TYR A 153 1.97 11.08 1.13
N LYS A 154 1.91 9.76 1.23
CA LYS A 154 0.72 8.98 0.88
C LYS A 154 0.35 7.95 1.97
N SER A 155 0.42 8.35 3.25
CA SER A 155 0.06 7.46 4.34
C SER A 155 -1.46 7.27 4.47
N PHE A 156 -2.23 8.35 4.42
CA PHE A 156 -3.66 8.31 4.74
C PHE A 156 -4.55 8.23 3.49
N PRO A 157 -5.56 7.35 3.52
CA PRO A 157 -5.72 6.16 4.36
C PRO A 157 -4.96 4.95 3.80
N ALA A 158 -4.97 3.81 4.54
CA ALA A 158 -4.24 2.61 4.15
C ALA A 158 -4.89 1.88 2.97
N GLY A 159 -4.40 2.12 1.75
CA GLY A 159 -4.97 1.55 0.53
C GLY A 159 -4.99 0.02 0.50
N HIS A 160 -3.94 -0.65 0.99
CA HIS A 160 -3.89 -2.13 1.06
C HIS A 160 -4.90 -2.70 2.03
N ALA A 161 -5.06 -2.09 3.20
CA ALA A 161 -6.05 -2.52 4.18
C ALA A 161 -7.48 -2.42 3.61
N SER A 162 -7.77 -1.37 2.82
CA SER A 162 -9.08 -1.18 2.20
C SER A 162 -9.49 -2.34 1.30
N VAL A 163 -8.52 -2.98 0.64
CA VAL A 163 -8.73 -4.16 -0.19
C VAL A 163 -9.25 -5.35 0.64
N GLY A 164 -8.72 -5.55 1.86
CA GLY A 164 -9.22 -6.54 2.79
C GLY A 164 -10.64 -6.21 3.29
N PHE A 165 -10.90 -4.94 3.54
CA PHE A 165 -12.24 -4.49 3.98
C PHE A 165 -13.32 -4.56 2.89
N VAL A 166 -12.98 -4.70 1.60
CA VAL A 166 -13.97 -4.87 0.51
C VAL A 166 -14.89 -6.07 0.71
N PHE A 167 -14.44 -7.11 1.41
CA PHE A 167 -15.27 -8.28 1.71
C PHE A 167 -16.54 -7.93 2.52
N VAL A 168 -16.64 -6.74 3.10
CA VAL A 168 -17.88 -6.22 3.68
C VAL A 168 -19.03 -6.18 2.65
N GLY A 169 -18.72 -6.11 1.38
CA GLY A 169 -19.72 -6.23 0.31
C GLY A 169 -20.56 -7.49 0.42
N PHE A 170 -19.97 -8.62 0.83
CA PHE A 170 -20.71 -9.86 1.04
C PHE A 170 -21.66 -9.77 2.25
N PHE A 171 -21.34 -9.03 3.30
CA PHE A 171 -22.30 -8.75 4.37
C PHE A 171 -23.56 -8.08 3.81
N PHE A 172 -23.41 -7.04 2.98
CA PHE A 172 -24.55 -6.32 2.44
C PHE A 172 -25.40 -7.18 1.51
N ILE A 173 -24.82 -7.94 0.59
CA ILE A 173 -25.57 -8.77 -0.37
C ILE A 173 -26.22 -10.00 0.26
N LEU A 174 -25.67 -10.53 1.37
CA LEU A 174 -26.21 -11.74 2.02
C LEU A 174 -27.18 -11.44 3.16
N ARG A 175 -27.20 -10.22 3.72
CA ARG A 175 -27.88 -9.88 4.99
C ARG A 175 -29.39 -10.15 5.00
N ARG A 176 -30.06 -10.08 3.86
CA ARG A 176 -31.52 -10.33 3.76
C ARG A 176 -31.86 -11.82 3.72
N ARG A 177 -31.03 -12.62 3.10
CA ARG A 177 -31.31 -14.03 2.83
C ARG A 177 -30.54 -15.01 3.69
N ARG A 178 -29.30 -14.69 4.06
CA ARG A 178 -28.38 -15.59 4.77
C ARG A 178 -27.70 -14.84 5.92
N LYS A 179 -28.46 -14.51 6.96
CA LYS A 179 -28.03 -13.66 8.07
C LYS A 179 -26.74 -14.12 8.75
N TYR A 180 -26.56 -15.42 8.95
CA TYR A 180 -25.34 -15.98 9.57
C TYR A 180 -24.12 -15.80 8.66
N LEU A 181 -24.26 -16.11 7.38
CA LEU A 181 -23.18 -15.91 6.40
C LEU A 181 -22.82 -14.41 6.24
N ALA A 182 -23.83 -13.54 6.31
CA ALA A 182 -23.59 -12.10 6.29
C ALA A 182 -22.76 -11.65 7.50
N ARG A 183 -23.11 -12.10 8.71
CA ARG A 183 -22.33 -11.80 9.92
C ARG A 183 -20.92 -12.37 9.83
N ALA A 184 -20.76 -13.60 9.36
CA ALA A 184 -19.45 -14.20 9.12
C ALA A 184 -18.62 -13.38 8.11
N ALA A 185 -19.24 -12.91 7.03
CA ALA A 185 -18.59 -12.05 6.05
C ALA A 185 -18.15 -10.70 6.64
N LEU A 186 -18.94 -10.11 7.52
CA LEU A 186 -18.57 -8.88 8.24
C LEU A 186 -17.35 -9.11 9.13
N VAL A 187 -17.39 -10.16 9.96
CA VAL A 187 -16.28 -10.52 10.85
C VAL A 187 -15.02 -10.83 10.04
N PHE A 188 -15.16 -11.65 8.99
CA PHE A 188 -14.03 -11.97 8.10
C PHE A 188 -13.43 -10.72 7.46
N SER A 189 -14.27 -9.84 6.89
CA SER A 189 -13.81 -8.59 6.27
C SER A 189 -13.05 -7.72 7.26
N THR A 190 -13.59 -7.58 8.48
CA THR A 190 -12.94 -6.78 9.53
C THR A 190 -11.59 -7.36 9.93
N LEU A 191 -11.53 -8.67 10.23
CA LEU A 191 -10.28 -9.33 10.62
C LEU A 191 -9.26 -9.33 9.48
N PHE A 192 -9.68 -9.61 8.26
CA PHE A 192 -8.79 -9.67 7.09
C PHE A 192 -8.24 -8.29 6.75
N GLY A 193 -9.07 -7.24 6.77
CA GLY A 193 -8.62 -5.86 6.58
C GLY A 193 -7.64 -5.40 7.67
N LEU A 194 -7.91 -5.76 8.94
CA LEU A 194 -7.01 -5.47 10.06
C LEU A 194 -5.68 -6.24 9.95
N LEU A 195 -5.68 -7.50 9.53
CA LEU A 195 -4.46 -8.29 9.33
C LEU A 195 -3.58 -7.71 8.22
N ILE A 196 -4.18 -7.34 7.09
CA ILE A 196 -3.44 -6.65 6.02
C ILE A 196 -2.90 -5.31 6.54
N GLY A 197 -3.73 -4.58 7.28
CA GLY A 197 -3.35 -3.31 7.91
C GLY A 197 -2.21 -3.46 8.90
N ALA A 198 -2.24 -4.50 9.74
CA ALA A 198 -1.16 -4.82 10.68
C ALA A 198 0.17 -5.06 9.94
N GLY A 199 0.15 -5.81 8.84
CA GLY A 199 1.31 -5.96 7.96
C GLY A 199 1.89 -4.61 7.51
N ARG A 200 1.02 -3.64 7.19
CA ARG A 200 1.47 -2.30 6.79
C ARG A 200 1.98 -1.45 7.95
N ILE A 201 1.49 -1.68 9.17
CA ILE A 201 1.99 -1.00 10.39
C ILE A 201 3.40 -1.51 10.72
N VAL A 202 3.60 -2.81 10.74
CA VAL A 202 4.91 -3.42 11.08
C VAL A 202 6.02 -3.08 10.08
N GLU A 203 5.66 -2.69 8.85
CA GLU A 203 6.58 -2.21 7.81
C GLU A 203 6.88 -0.71 7.92
N GLY A 204 6.27 0.01 8.86
CA GLY A 204 6.37 1.47 8.93
C GLY A 204 5.68 2.21 7.78
N GLY A 205 4.80 1.53 7.03
CA GLY A 205 4.11 2.07 5.87
C GLY A 205 2.85 2.86 6.19
N HIS A 206 2.17 2.53 7.29
CA HIS A 206 0.91 3.15 7.72
C HIS A 206 0.77 3.20 9.24
N TYR A 207 0.01 4.16 9.72
CA TYR A 207 -0.42 4.23 11.12
C TYR A 207 -1.68 3.39 11.37
N LEU A 208 -1.94 3.08 12.64
CA LEU A 208 -3.17 2.38 13.04
C LEU A 208 -4.42 3.14 12.61
N SER A 209 -4.43 4.47 12.76
CA SER A 209 -5.55 5.30 12.32
C SER A 209 -5.79 5.23 10.81
N ASP A 210 -4.74 5.12 9.98
CA ASP A 210 -4.88 4.97 8.53
C ASP A 210 -5.63 3.68 8.16
N VAL A 211 -5.36 2.61 8.91
CA VAL A 211 -6.01 1.30 8.72
C VAL A 211 -7.48 1.35 9.11
N LEU A 212 -7.79 1.93 10.28
CA LEU A 212 -9.18 2.05 10.75
C LEU A 212 -10.01 2.93 9.81
N TRP A 213 -9.46 4.05 9.36
CA TRP A 213 -10.12 4.94 8.40
C TRP A 213 -10.33 4.29 7.04
N ALA A 214 -9.43 3.43 6.58
CA ALA A 214 -9.64 2.64 5.37
C ALA A 214 -10.85 1.70 5.52
N GLY A 215 -11.03 1.08 6.69
CA GLY A 215 -12.20 0.27 7.01
C GLY A 215 -13.49 1.09 7.01
N PHE A 216 -13.50 2.23 7.70
CA PHE A 216 -14.67 3.11 7.77
C PHE A 216 -15.11 3.62 6.39
N LEU A 217 -14.17 4.09 5.59
CA LEU A 217 -14.46 4.60 4.24
C LEU A 217 -14.97 3.49 3.32
N THR A 218 -14.43 2.28 3.43
CA THR A 218 -14.90 1.13 2.65
C THR A 218 -16.31 0.71 3.06
N PHE A 219 -16.59 0.66 4.37
CA PHE A 219 -17.93 0.37 4.89
C PHE A 219 -18.94 1.45 4.49
N LEU A 220 -18.57 2.72 4.62
CA LEU A 220 -19.41 3.84 4.19
C LEU A 220 -19.77 3.73 2.72
N THR A 221 -18.77 3.47 1.86
CA THR A 221 -18.99 3.28 0.42
C THR A 221 -19.94 2.11 0.15
N ALA A 222 -19.72 0.97 0.83
CA ALA A 222 -20.58 -0.20 0.70
C ALA A 222 -22.03 0.10 1.10
N SER A 223 -22.24 0.81 2.23
CA SER A 223 -23.55 1.19 2.73
C SER A 223 -24.25 2.17 1.79
N LEU A 224 -23.54 3.19 1.30
CA LEU A 224 -24.09 4.18 0.35
C LEU A 224 -24.49 3.52 -0.97
N LEU A 225 -23.64 2.66 -1.52
CA LEU A 225 -23.98 1.89 -2.73
C LEU A 225 -25.19 1.00 -2.52
N TYR A 226 -25.28 0.30 -1.39
CA TYR A 226 -26.37 -0.62 -1.09
C TYR A 226 -27.71 0.11 -0.93
N HIS A 227 -27.76 1.16 -0.10
CA HIS A 227 -29.01 1.80 0.27
C HIS A 227 -29.46 2.87 -0.72
N PHE A 228 -28.55 3.69 -1.23
CA PHE A 228 -28.91 4.91 -1.96
C PHE A 228 -28.68 4.79 -3.47
N VAL A 229 -27.52 4.30 -3.90
CA VAL A 229 -27.19 4.24 -5.32
C VAL A 229 -27.91 3.07 -6.01
N MET A 230 -27.71 1.87 -5.51
CA MET A 230 -28.33 0.68 -6.11
C MET A 230 -29.73 0.38 -5.57
N LYS A 231 -30.11 0.97 -4.43
CA LYS A 231 -31.42 0.74 -3.79
C LYS A 231 -31.72 -0.77 -3.68
N PHE A 232 -30.74 -1.49 -3.15
CA PHE A 232 -30.68 -2.95 -3.18
C PHE A 232 -31.94 -3.64 -2.66
N PRO A 233 -32.54 -3.23 -1.50
CA PRO A 233 -33.76 -3.82 -1.01
C PRO A 233 -34.91 -3.79 -2.03
N VAL A 234 -35.09 -2.66 -2.70
CA VAL A 234 -36.16 -2.48 -3.72
C VAL A 234 -35.91 -3.37 -4.93
N ARG A 235 -34.64 -3.50 -5.37
CA ARG A 235 -34.29 -4.35 -6.51
C ARG A 235 -34.45 -5.84 -6.20
N GLU A 236 -34.09 -6.27 -4.99
CA GLU A 236 -34.32 -7.65 -4.57
C GLU A 236 -35.80 -7.98 -4.48
N ASP A 237 -36.63 -7.09 -3.90
CA ASP A 237 -38.08 -7.26 -3.84
C ASP A 237 -38.70 -7.33 -5.25
N ARG A 238 -38.19 -6.52 -6.19
CA ARG A 238 -38.63 -6.59 -7.60
C ARG A 238 -38.29 -7.94 -8.23
N ILE A 239 -37.04 -8.44 -8.01
CA ILE A 239 -36.63 -9.75 -8.52
C ILE A 239 -37.53 -10.88 -7.94
N GLU A 240 -37.85 -10.78 -6.63
CA GLU A 240 -38.71 -11.79 -5.96
C GLU A 240 -40.11 -11.82 -6.54
N ASN A 241 -40.70 -10.65 -6.80
CA ASN A 241 -42.11 -10.53 -7.22
C ASN A 241 -42.28 -10.49 -8.75
N SER A 242 -41.20 -10.59 -9.55
CA SER A 242 -41.34 -10.62 -11.02
C SER A 242 -41.78 -11.97 -11.53
N GLU A 243 -42.82 -12.00 -12.34
CA GLU A 243 -43.25 -13.21 -13.06
C GLU A 243 -42.32 -13.51 -14.25
N HIS A 244 -41.86 -12.47 -14.93
CA HIS A 244 -40.92 -12.57 -16.05
C HIS A 244 -39.61 -11.84 -15.74
N ILE A 245 -38.50 -12.52 -15.98
CA ILE A 245 -37.14 -11.95 -15.80
C ILE A 245 -36.40 -12.00 -17.12
N ASP A 246 -36.29 -10.87 -17.77
CA ASP A 246 -35.49 -10.72 -18.97
C ASP A 246 -34.06 -10.29 -18.63
N ILE A 247 -33.08 -11.10 -19.04
CA ILE A 247 -31.68 -10.71 -19.06
C ILE A 247 -31.39 -10.26 -20.49
N PRO A 248 -31.17 -8.95 -20.71
CA PRO A 248 -30.98 -8.44 -22.04
C PRO A 248 -29.74 -9.08 -22.71
N PRO A 249 -29.78 -9.31 -24.02
CA PRO A 249 -28.70 -9.97 -24.76
C PRO A 249 -27.40 -9.16 -24.63
N LEU A 250 -26.28 -9.86 -24.77
CA LEU A 250 -24.94 -9.23 -24.75
C LEU A 250 -24.72 -8.56 -26.11
N GLY A 251 -25.26 -7.35 -26.29
CA GLY A 251 -24.97 -6.56 -27.48
C GLY A 251 -23.50 -6.14 -27.54
N LEU A 252 -23.02 -5.80 -28.73
CA LEU A 252 -21.62 -5.42 -29.00
C LEU A 252 -21.11 -4.33 -28.04
N LYS A 253 -21.90 -3.28 -27.79
CA LYS A 253 -21.57 -2.19 -26.87
C LYS A 253 -21.32 -2.67 -25.43
N ARG A 254 -22.13 -3.61 -24.93
CA ARG A 254 -21.97 -4.15 -23.57
C ARG A 254 -20.79 -5.08 -23.47
N SER A 255 -20.55 -5.90 -24.52
CA SER A 255 -19.38 -6.79 -24.61
C SER A 255 -18.09 -5.95 -24.59
N PHE A 256 -18.06 -4.88 -25.37
CA PHE A 256 -16.93 -3.95 -25.40
C PHE A 256 -16.74 -3.26 -24.04
N GLY A 257 -17.82 -2.80 -23.39
CA GLY A 257 -17.74 -2.22 -22.05
C GLY A 257 -17.19 -3.18 -20.99
N TYR A 258 -17.62 -4.45 -20.99
CA TYR A 258 -17.06 -5.45 -20.07
C TYR A 258 -15.61 -5.78 -20.38
N LEU A 259 -15.24 -5.88 -21.64
CA LEU A 259 -13.88 -6.14 -22.06
C LEU A 259 -12.95 -4.97 -21.67
N SER A 260 -13.38 -3.73 -21.90
CA SER A 260 -12.63 -2.53 -21.49
C SER A 260 -12.45 -2.46 -19.97
N LEU A 261 -13.52 -2.75 -19.22
CA LEU A 261 -13.45 -2.80 -17.75
C LEU A 261 -12.51 -3.92 -17.28
N PHE A 262 -12.58 -5.11 -17.88
CA PHE A 262 -11.69 -6.22 -17.61
C PHE A 262 -10.23 -5.82 -17.87
N THR A 263 -9.95 -5.24 -19.03
CA THR A 263 -8.60 -4.80 -19.41
C THR A 263 -8.07 -3.75 -18.42
N ALA A 264 -8.89 -2.75 -18.08
CA ALA A 264 -8.51 -1.73 -17.09
C ALA A 264 -8.20 -2.35 -15.72
N MET A 265 -8.97 -3.34 -15.28
CA MET A 265 -8.75 -4.02 -14.01
C MET A 265 -7.50 -4.91 -14.03
N VAL A 266 -7.22 -5.58 -15.15
CA VAL A 266 -5.97 -6.34 -15.33
C VAL A 266 -4.77 -5.40 -15.24
N ILE A 267 -4.81 -4.26 -15.92
CA ILE A 267 -3.75 -3.24 -15.83
C ILE A 267 -3.58 -2.75 -14.40
N ALA A 268 -4.69 -2.41 -13.71
CA ALA A 268 -4.64 -1.99 -12.32
C ALA A 268 -4.06 -3.07 -11.39
N SER A 269 -4.42 -4.34 -11.60
CA SER A 269 -3.87 -5.47 -10.84
C SER A 269 -2.38 -5.67 -11.10
N LEU A 270 -1.94 -5.51 -12.36
CA LEU A 270 -0.52 -5.58 -12.71
C LEU A 270 0.27 -4.46 -12.06
N LEU A 271 -0.25 -3.22 -12.07
CA LEU A 271 0.37 -2.07 -11.39
C LEU A 271 0.40 -2.22 -9.86
N ALA A 272 -0.47 -3.03 -9.29
CA ALA A 272 -0.50 -3.38 -7.87
C ALA A 272 0.31 -4.64 -7.55
N SER A 273 1.07 -5.20 -8.51
CA SER A 273 1.89 -6.38 -8.26
C SER A 273 3.00 -6.05 -7.28
N PRO A 274 3.19 -6.87 -6.24
CA PRO A 274 4.21 -6.63 -5.24
C PRO A 274 5.60 -6.95 -5.80
N ILE A 275 6.55 -6.10 -5.45
CA ILE A 275 7.94 -6.20 -5.88
C ILE A 275 8.81 -6.27 -4.65
N THR A 276 9.67 -7.29 -4.60
CA THR A 276 10.69 -7.43 -3.57
C THR A 276 12.05 -7.66 -4.24
N ALA A 277 13.03 -6.87 -3.87
CA ALA A 277 14.40 -7.06 -4.34
C ALA A 277 15.39 -7.03 -3.16
N LYS A 278 16.44 -7.82 -3.26
CA LYS A 278 17.55 -7.81 -2.31
C LYS A 278 18.84 -7.63 -3.08
N THR A 279 19.73 -6.83 -2.54
CA THR A 279 21.07 -6.59 -3.07
C THR A 279 22.10 -6.94 -2.01
N ASP A 280 23.08 -7.77 -2.35
CA ASP A 280 24.26 -8.04 -1.51
C ASP A 280 25.47 -8.10 -2.44
N GLN A 281 26.24 -7.01 -2.47
CA GLN A 281 27.43 -6.89 -3.29
C GLN A 281 28.61 -6.56 -2.42
N LYS A 282 29.77 -7.17 -2.70
CA LYS A 282 31.01 -6.94 -1.97
C LYS A 282 32.15 -6.75 -2.96
N ILE A 283 32.91 -5.68 -2.73
CA ILE A 283 34.16 -5.43 -3.43
C ILE A 283 35.28 -5.72 -2.44
N LYS A 284 36.10 -6.70 -2.80
CA LYS A 284 37.32 -7.00 -2.04
C LYS A 284 38.45 -6.05 -2.44
N ILE A 285 39.35 -5.79 -1.52
CA ILE A 285 40.58 -5.06 -1.83
C ILE A 285 41.39 -5.96 -2.75
N ALA A 286 41.52 -5.56 -4.01
CA ALA A 286 42.54 -6.15 -4.86
C ALA A 286 43.93 -5.68 -4.37
N ALA A 287 44.95 -6.51 -4.49
CA ALA A 287 46.32 -6.19 -4.13
C ALA A 287 46.95 -5.14 -5.07
N ALA A 288 46.29 -4.02 -5.26
CA ALA A 288 46.71 -2.96 -6.16
C ALA A 288 47.33 -1.80 -5.33
N ASN A 289 48.47 -1.32 -5.77
CA ASN A 289 49.22 -0.23 -5.16
C ASN A 289 48.59 1.17 -5.21
N HIS A 290 47.35 1.27 -5.70
CA HIS A 290 46.64 2.54 -5.86
C HIS A 290 45.25 2.50 -5.21
N PHE A 291 44.93 3.55 -4.47
CA PHE A 291 43.59 3.72 -3.87
C PHE A 291 42.56 4.11 -4.95
N PRO A 292 41.52 3.30 -5.19
CA PRO A 292 40.55 3.61 -6.22
C PRO A 292 39.65 4.80 -5.85
N VAL A 293 39.09 5.44 -6.88
CA VAL A 293 37.95 6.34 -6.75
C VAL A 293 36.67 5.51 -6.86
N VAL A 294 35.75 5.71 -5.93
CA VAL A 294 34.46 5.01 -5.93
C VAL A 294 33.34 6.01 -6.21
N ASN A 295 32.65 5.81 -7.34
CA ASN A 295 31.46 6.58 -7.72
C ASN A 295 30.23 5.70 -7.59
N TYR A 296 29.26 6.12 -6.81
CA TYR A 296 28.02 5.38 -6.62
C TYR A 296 26.80 6.25 -6.84
N HIS A 297 25.91 5.81 -7.73
CA HIS A 297 24.68 6.50 -8.07
C HIS A 297 23.45 5.70 -7.64
N LEU A 298 22.49 6.36 -6.98
CA LEU A 298 21.18 5.81 -6.62
C LEU A 298 20.09 6.71 -7.17
N ASP A 299 19.06 6.09 -7.75
CA ASP A 299 17.86 6.81 -8.19
C ASP A 299 17.00 7.23 -7.00
N GLU A 300 16.69 6.28 -6.10
CA GLU A 300 15.87 6.54 -4.91
C GLU A 300 16.20 5.54 -3.80
N GLY A 301 16.29 6.01 -2.56
CA GLY A 301 16.45 5.13 -1.41
C GLY A 301 17.03 5.80 -0.17
N ASN A 302 16.83 5.14 0.96
CA ASN A 302 17.45 5.52 2.22
C ASN A 302 18.80 4.80 2.36
N VAL A 303 19.86 5.56 2.52
CA VAL A 303 21.22 5.03 2.59
C VAL A 303 21.79 5.25 3.98
N VAL A 304 22.28 4.19 4.59
CA VAL A 304 23.12 4.28 5.79
C VAL A 304 24.55 3.95 5.39
N LEU A 305 25.42 4.94 5.48
CA LEU A 305 26.84 4.80 5.23
C LEU A 305 27.56 4.47 6.54
N LYS A 306 28.25 3.31 6.60
CA LYS A 306 29.06 2.86 7.73
C LYS A 306 30.50 2.74 7.33
N LEU A 307 31.39 3.32 8.13
CA LEU A 307 32.82 3.05 8.01
C LEU A 307 33.17 1.70 8.61
N VAL A 308 34.07 1.00 7.97
CA VAL A 308 34.60 -0.27 8.43
C VAL A 308 36.14 -0.30 8.26
N ASP A 309 36.81 -0.86 9.23
CA ASP A 309 38.26 -1.01 9.20
C ASP A 309 38.68 -2.45 8.82
N ASP A 310 37.80 -3.14 8.08
CA ASP A 310 38.06 -4.50 7.61
C ASP A 310 39.12 -4.49 6.51
N PRO A 311 40.27 -5.13 6.72
CA PRO A 311 41.36 -5.13 5.75
C PRO A 311 41.02 -5.89 4.45
N ALA A 312 40.01 -6.74 4.46
CA ALA A 312 39.63 -7.57 3.31
C ALA A 312 38.52 -6.95 2.45
N ILE A 313 37.79 -5.96 2.96
CA ILE A 313 36.62 -5.37 2.31
C ILE A 313 36.87 -3.91 1.99
N LEU A 314 36.89 -3.57 0.71
CA LEU A 314 36.91 -2.18 0.26
C LEU A 314 35.55 -1.54 0.43
N MET A 315 34.51 -2.20 -0.04
CA MET A 315 33.12 -1.76 0.03
C MET A 315 32.16 -2.95 0.03
N SER A 316 31.09 -2.83 0.76
CA SER A 316 29.96 -3.76 0.63
C SER A 316 28.64 -3.00 0.65
N ILE A 317 27.70 -3.44 -0.19
CA ILE A 317 26.37 -2.87 -0.29
C ILE A 317 25.37 -3.96 -0.02
N LYS A 318 24.57 -3.75 1.02
CA LYS A 318 23.41 -4.60 1.31
C LYS A 318 22.17 -3.74 1.28
N GLY A 319 21.13 -4.22 0.63
CA GLY A 319 19.89 -3.50 0.55
C GLY A 319 18.68 -4.36 0.29
N SER A 320 17.53 -3.76 0.55
CA SER A 320 16.22 -4.33 0.22
C SER A 320 15.34 -3.24 -0.35
N ALA A 321 14.57 -3.60 -1.36
CA ALA A 321 13.51 -2.78 -1.91
C ALA A 321 12.19 -3.53 -1.82
N LEU A 322 11.15 -2.83 -1.41
CA LEU A 322 9.80 -3.35 -1.28
C LEU A 322 8.83 -2.33 -1.90
N GLY A 323 7.93 -2.78 -2.76
CA GLY A 323 7.00 -1.88 -3.41
C GLY A 323 5.96 -2.58 -4.26
N PHE A 324 5.29 -1.77 -5.07
CA PHE A 324 4.31 -2.22 -6.05
C PHE A 324 4.57 -1.60 -7.42
N GLY A 325 4.22 -2.33 -8.45
CA GLY A 325 4.37 -1.87 -9.82
C GLY A 325 4.16 -3.00 -10.82
N LEU A 326 4.57 -2.81 -12.05
CA LEU A 326 4.49 -3.88 -13.04
C LEU A 326 5.38 -5.08 -12.66
N PRO A 327 4.95 -6.33 -12.91
CA PRO A 327 5.75 -7.53 -12.63
C PRO A 327 7.09 -7.56 -13.34
N THR A 328 7.22 -6.78 -14.41
CA THR A 328 8.46 -6.65 -15.21
C THR A 328 9.47 -5.68 -14.62
N ASN A 329 9.11 -4.96 -13.58
CA ASN A 329 9.98 -3.99 -12.92
C ASN A 329 11.19 -4.67 -12.30
N LYS A 330 12.32 -4.01 -12.38
CA LYS A 330 13.60 -4.50 -11.84
C LYS A 330 14.26 -3.41 -11.01
N VAL A 331 14.82 -3.83 -9.88
CA VAL A 331 15.80 -3.06 -9.12
C VAL A 331 17.16 -3.69 -9.42
N ASN A 332 17.96 -3.00 -10.20
CA ASN A 332 19.26 -3.49 -10.66
C ASN A 332 20.36 -2.79 -9.88
N ALA A 333 21.27 -3.59 -9.35
CA ALA A 333 22.52 -3.07 -8.81
C ALA A 333 23.65 -3.55 -9.75
N VAL A 334 24.32 -2.62 -10.36
CA VAL A 334 25.44 -2.88 -11.26
C VAL A 334 26.70 -2.30 -10.64
N LEU A 335 27.75 -3.09 -10.59
CA LEU A 335 29.08 -2.66 -10.16
C LEU A 335 30.07 -2.96 -11.28
N GLU A 336 30.75 -1.92 -11.71
CA GLU A 336 31.81 -2.00 -12.72
C GLU A 336 33.14 -1.56 -12.09
N ASN A 337 34.16 -2.32 -12.35
CA ASN A 337 35.52 -2.02 -11.87
C ASN A 337 36.44 -1.84 -13.08
N HIS A 338 36.83 -0.59 -13.33
CA HIS A 338 37.74 -0.22 -14.39
C HIS A 338 39.01 0.39 -13.82
N LYS A 339 40.08 -0.40 -13.76
CA LYS A 339 41.40 0.01 -13.24
C LYS A 339 41.32 0.65 -11.82
N ASN A 340 41.35 1.96 -11.74
CA ASN A 340 41.30 2.72 -10.47
C ASN A 340 39.93 3.37 -10.20
N ILE A 341 38.92 3.08 -10.99
CA ILE A 341 37.57 3.65 -10.82
C ILE A 341 36.58 2.50 -10.64
N ILE A 342 35.87 2.55 -9.52
CA ILE A 342 34.76 1.64 -9.23
C ILE A 342 33.48 2.44 -9.39
N SER A 343 32.67 2.07 -10.36
CA SER A 343 31.39 2.72 -10.63
C SER A 343 30.25 1.78 -10.22
N GLY A 344 29.38 2.25 -9.35
CA GLY A 344 28.19 1.54 -8.93
C GLY A 344 26.94 2.33 -9.31
N VAL A 345 25.95 1.62 -9.86
CA VAL A 345 24.65 2.19 -10.17
C VAL A 345 23.57 1.30 -9.59
N LEU A 346 22.62 1.91 -8.91
CA LEU A 346 21.43 1.25 -8.41
C LEU A 346 20.21 1.91 -9.05
N GLU A 347 19.70 1.24 -10.08
CA GLU A 347 18.64 1.74 -10.93
C GLU A 347 17.30 1.07 -10.62
N HIS A 348 16.25 1.85 -10.68
CA HIS A 348 14.88 1.37 -10.64
C HIS A 348 14.30 1.40 -12.07
N LYS A 349 14.21 0.24 -12.75
CA LYS A 349 13.67 0.14 -14.11
C LYS A 349 12.22 -0.32 -14.09
N GLY A 350 11.32 0.49 -14.65
CA GLY A 350 9.91 0.20 -14.82
C GLY A 350 8.97 1.22 -14.19
N ILE A 351 7.70 0.85 -14.09
CA ILE A 351 6.64 1.70 -13.54
C ILE A 351 6.30 1.21 -12.13
N PHE A 352 6.69 1.98 -11.13
CA PHE A 352 6.40 1.73 -9.73
C PHE A 352 5.25 2.63 -9.27
N THR A 353 4.27 2.06 -8.61
CA THR A 353 3.22 2.82 -7.94
C THR A 353 3.62 3.19 -6.52
N GLU A 354 4.48 2.37 -5.94
CA GLU A 354 5.07 2.57 -4.62
C GLU A 354 6.40 1.81 -4.54
N LEU A 355 7.45 2.43 -4.03
CA LEU A 355 8.72 1.79 -3.78
C LEU A 355 9.37 2.37 -2.53
N VAL A 356 9.85 1.50 -1.65
CA VAL A 356 10.66 1.85 -0.49
C VAL A 356 11.94 1.04 -0.57
N SER A 357 13.08 1.73 -0.63
CA SER A 357 14.39 1.11 -0.75
C SER A 357 15.30 1.54 0.40
N ASN A 358 15.92 0.58 1.06
CA ASN A 358 16.86 0.83 2.15
C ASN A 358 18.19 0.14 1.86
N TYR A 359 19.27 0.87 1.97
CA TYR A 359 20.62 0.38 1.67
C TYR A 359 21.59 0.69 2.79
N VAL A 360 22.46 -0.25 3.08
CA VAL A 360 23.63 -0.03 3.93
C VAL A 360 24.87 -0.22 3.09
N ILE A 361 25.64 0.85 3.00
CA ILE A 361 26.95 0.87 2.36
C ILE A 361 28.00 0.87 3.47
N LYS A 362 28.79 -0.20 3.53
CA LYS A 362 29.97 -0.28 4.36
C LYS A 362 31.17 0.00 3.50
N ILE A 363 32.03 0.91 3.92
CA ILE A 363 33.18 1.35 3.15
C ILE A 363 34.42 1.59 4.03
N ASN A 364 35.58 1.22 3.51
CA ASN A 364 36.85 1.54 4.12
C ASN A 364 37.45 2.78 3.45
N LEU A 365 37.20 3.97 4.04
CA LEU A 365 37.66 5.26 3.49
C LEU A 365 39.19 5.40 3.49
N ASP A 366 39.91 4.65 4.30
CA ASP A 366 41.36 4.71 4.36
C ASP A 366 42.03 3.99 3.18
N LYS A 367 41.28 3.14 2.48
CA LYS A 367 41.73 2.36 1.32
C LYS A 367 41.24 2.90 -0.03
N ILE A 368 40.64 4.09 -0.06
CA ILE A 368 40.14 4.74 -1.29
C ILE A 368 40.68 6.19 -1.38
N SER A 369 40.79 6.71 -2.60
CA SER A 369 41.12 8.09 -2.84
C SER A 369 39.96 9.03 -2.60
N SER A 370 38.76 8.65 -3.09
CA SER A 370 37.53 9.43 -2.97
C SER A 370 36.32 8.51 -3.05
N PHE A 371 35.29 8.81 -2.29
CA PHE A 371 33.96 8.19 -2.39
C PHE A 371 32.91 9.24 -2.74
N ASN A 372 32.36 9.14 -3.94
CA ASN A 372 31.32 10.03 -4.44
C ASN A 372 29.99 9.27 -4.45
N LEU A 373 29.06 9.68 -3.60
CA LEU A 373 27.71 9.12 -3.52
C LEU A 373 26.71 10.16 -3.99
N GLN A 374 26.02 9.84 -5.10
CA GLN A 374 24.89 10.61 -5.58
C GLN A 374 23.60 9.85 -5.33
N ASN A 375 22.63 10.49 -4.70
CA ASN A 375 21.29 9.96 -4.50
C ASN A 375 20.28 11.00 -4.99
N LEU A 376 19.38 10.63 -5.89
CA LEU A 376 18.42 11.59 -6.43
C LEU A 376 17.30 11.87 -5.44
N LYS A 377 16.87 10.87 -4.66
CA LYS A 377 15.78 11.03 -3.69
C LYS A 377 15.91 10.07 -2.51
N GLY A 378 15.69 10.57 -1.29
CA GLY A 378 15.72 9.76 -0.07
C GLY A 378 16.53 10.38 1.07
N THR A 379 17.17 9.54 1.88
CA THR A 379 18.01 10.00 2.99
C THR A 379 19.40 9.40 2.91
N ILE A 380 20.40 10.15 3.35
CA ILE A 380 21.76 9.64 3.55
C ILE A 380 22.12 9.85 5.03
N THR A 381 22.36 8.76 5.74
CA THR A 381 22.79 8.80 7.15
C THR A 381 24.22 8.28 7.25
N VAL A 382 25.14 9.12 7.73
CA VAL A 382 26.51 8.70 8.03
C VAL A 382 26.59 8.29 9.49
N ALA A 383 26.81 6.99 9.73
CA ALA A 383 26.67 6.37 11.04
C ALA A 383 27.91 6.42 11.94
N ASN A 384 29.06 6.92 11.45
CA ASN A 384 30.31 6.97 12.19
C ASN A 384 30.86 8.40 12.30
N LYS A 385 31.60 8.69 13.37
CA LYS A 385 32.44 9.90 13.43
C LYS A 385 33.57 9.76 12.41
N LEU A 386 33.80 10.83 11.66
CA LEU A 386 34.84 10.88 10.64
C LEU A 386 36.03 11.69 11.14
N THR A 387 37.24 11.26 10.84
CA THR A 387 38.43 12.10 10.92
C THR A 387 38.40 13.17 9.84
N SER A 388 39.16 14.24 9.98
CA SER A 388 39.25 15.30 8.97
C SER A 388 39.72 14.77 7.61
N GLN A 389 40.63 13.80 7.60
CA GLN A 389 41.11 13.14 6.40
C GLN A 389 40.04 12.30 5.70
N GLN A 390 39.27 11.50 6.47
CA GLN A 390 38.16 10.70 5.95
C GLN A 390 37.05 11.60 5.40
N ARG A 391 36.75 12.71 6.08
CA ARG A 391 35.76 13.67 5.62
C ARG A 391 36.13 14.33 4.30
N ALA A 392 37.41 14.60 4.06
CA ALA A 392 37.89 15.16 2.79
C ALA A 392 37.72 14.19 1.60
N ARG A 393 37.70 12.89 1.85
CA ARG A 393 37.52 11.87 0.82
C ARG A 393 36.04 11.50 0.54
N LEU A 394 35.10 12.04 1.35
CA LEU A 394 33.68 11.69 1.28
C LEU A 394 32.88 12.82 0.64
N HIS A 395 32.33 12.58 -0.55
CA HIS A 395 31.50 13.52 -1.29
C HIS A 395 30.07 12.97 -1.41
N LEU A 396 29.13 13.61 -0.72
CA LEU A 396 27.72 13.22 -0.71
C LEU A 396 26.90 14.26 -1.45
N ASN A 397 26.19 13.86 -2.47
CA ASN A 397 25.25 14.68 -3.22
C ASN A 397 23.85 14.08 -3.13
N LEU A 398 22.91 14.81 -2.58
CA LEU A 398 21.51 14.43 -2.46
C LEU A 398 20.64 15.53 -3.08
N VAL A 399 19.88 15.17 -4.13
CA VAL A 399 19.06 16.15 -4.86
C VAL A 399 17.78 16.46 -4.05
N ASN A 400 17.06 15.43 -3.59
CA ASN A 400 15.84 15.60 -2.81
C ASN A 400 15.88 14.75 -1.53
N GLY A 401 15.96 15.40 -0.37
CA GLY A 401 15.95 14.70 0.91
C GLY A 401 16.85 15.32 1.98
N LYS A 402 17.38 14.49 2.87
CA LYS A 402 18.20 14.96 4.01
C LYS A 402 19.47 14.11 4.18
N ILE A 403 20.58 14.80 4.40
CA ILE A 403 21.83 14.17 4.87
C ILE A 403 21.92 14.37 6.38
N SER A 404 22.09 13.29 7.13
CA SER A 404 22.22 13.30 8.58
C SER A 404 23.54 12.65 9.01
N TRP A 405 24.14 13.19 10.08
CA TRP A 405 25.37 12.70 10.66
C TRP A 405 25.09 12.24 12.08
N THR A 406 25.42 11.00 12.39
CA THR A 406 25.30 10.49 13.76
C THR A 406 26.43 11.13 14.60
N ARG A 407 26.06 11.76 15.71
CA ARG A 407 26.98 12.44 16.65
C ARG A 407 27.83 11.46 17.44
#